data_bebfe4656fb0bc6c732961318bd83cae
#
_entry.id   bebfe4656fb0bc6c732961318bd83cae
#
_cell.length_a   1.000
_cell.length_b   1.000
_cell.length_c   1.000
_cell.angle_alpha   90.00
_cell.angle_beta   90.00
_cell.angle_gamma   90.00
#
_symmetry.space_group_name_H-M   'P 1'
#
loop_
_entity.id
_entity.type
_entity.pdbx_description
1 polymer ?
#
loop_
_entity_poly.entity_id
_entity_poly.type
_entity_poly.pdbx_seq_one_letter_code
_entity_poly.pdbx_strand_id
1 'polypeptide(L)'
;ASVSPVVLSSQLYAMVDLCLEYHEKTSGCFDVTVHSENYNQDTIHSVCLSAEEQSIFYRQPGITINLSGFLKGYALETIRDILHSCSIENALINMGNSSVLALGNHPAGTGWKVNFGNQSETEKTGESQSILLYNECLTTSGNESEGRRHIISPQNGNFVEGLRQIAVV
;
A
#
# COMPACT_ATOMS: atom_id res chain seq x y z
N ALA A 1 -4.69 -1.18 23.49
CA ALA A 1 -3.31 -0.84 23.14
C ALA A 1 -2.43 -0.94 24.38
N SER A 2 -1.29 -1.60 24.27
CA SER A 2 -0.36 -1.73 25.38
C SER A 2 0.44 -0.42 25.53
N VAL A 3 0.44 0.15 26.72
CA VAL A 3 1.37 1.21 27.13
C VAL A 3 2.74 0.65 27.52
N SER A 4 2.90 -0.67 27.53
CA SER A 4 4.17 -1.35 27.77
C SER A 4 4.78 -1.74 26.43
N PRO A 5 6.13 -1.69 26.28
CA PRO A 5 6.80 -2.14 25.08
C PRO A 5 6.44 -3.58 24.72
N VAL A 6 6.22 -3.83 23.43
CA VAL A 6 5.97 -5.17 22.88
C VAL A 6 7.06 -5.46 21.87
N VAL A 7 7.79 -6.56 22.06
CA VAL A 7 8.83 -7.01 21.13
C VAL A 7 8.18 -7.50 19.84
N LEU A 8 8.69 -7.04 18.73
CA LEU A 8 8.25 -7.39 17.37
C LEU A 8 9.24 -8.38 16.74
N SER A 9 8.76 -9.14 15.74
CA SER A 9 9.70 -9.79 14.83
C SER A 9 10.49 -8.73 14.04
N SER A 10 11.71 -9.03 13.66
CA SER A 10 12.55 -8.10 12.88
C SER A 10 11.85 -7.63 11.61
N GLN A 11 11.08 -8.52 10.96
CA GLN A 11 10.32 -8.17 9.77
C GLN A 11 9.19 -7.16 10.08
N LEU A 12 8.41 -7.40 11.14
CA LEU A 12 7.32 -6.48 11.50
C LEU A 12 7.87 -5.14 11.99
N TYR A 13 8.98 -5.14 12.73
CA TYR A 13 9.67 -3.93 13.12
C TYR A 13 10.06 -3.10 11.90
N ALA A 14 10.75 -3.72 10.93
CA ALA A 14 11.16 -3.05 9.69
C ALA A 14 9.97 -2.50 8.87
N MET A 15 8.85 -3.23 8.83
CA MET A 15 7.64 -2.76 8.15
C MET A 15 7.06 -1.51 8.82
N VAL A 16 6.98 -1.48 10.14
CA VAL A 16 6.45 -0.33 10.87
C VAL A 16 7.39 0.86 10.75
N ASP A 17 8.70 0.65 10.89
CA ASP A 17 9.72 1.68 10.73
C ASP A 17 9.64 2.33 9.35
N LEU A 18 9.55 1.53 8.30
CA LEU A 18 9.39 2.01 6.92
C LEU A 18 8.06 2.77 6.72
N CYS A 19 6.99 2.37 7.40
CA CYS A 19 5.74 3.13 7.36
C CYS A 19 5.85 4.51 8.02
N LEU A 20 6.59 4.63 9.11
CA LEU A 20 6.88 5.93 9.74
C LEU A 20 7.73 6.81 8.82
N GLU A 21 8.74 6.23 8.16
CA GLU A 21 9.54 6.92 7.16
C GLU A 21 8.68 7.43 5.98
N TYR A 22 7.75 6.62 5.47
CA TYR A 22 6.83 7.04 4.40
C TYR A 22 5.86 8.13 4.87
N HIS A 23 5.42 8.11 6.12
CA HIS A 23 4.64 9.22 6.68
C HIS A 23 5.40 10.54 6.52
N GLU A 24 6.66 10.59 6.95
CA GLU A 24 7.51 11.78 6.82
C GLU A 24 7.74 12.18 5.35
N LYS A 25 8.11 11.22 4.49
CA LYS A 25 8.37 11.45 3.06
C LYS A 25 7.15 11.98 2.30
N THR A 26 5.95 11.61 2.73
CA THR A 26 4.70 12.05 2.10
C THR A 26 4.07 13.25 2.79
N SER A 27 4.78 13.88 3.73
CA SER A 27 4.27 15.00 4.54
C SER A 27 2.91 14.66 5.18
N GLY A 28 2.80 13.46 5.75
CA GLY A 28 1.60 12.97 6.42
C GLY A 28 0.47 12.49 5.51
N CYS A 29 0.67 12.45 4.18
CA CYS A 29 -0.36 11.92 3.28
C CYS A 29 -0.51 10.40 3.34
N PHE A 30 0.49 9.68 3.83
CA PHE A 30 0.42 8.28 4.20
C PHE A 30 0.51 8.16 5.72
N ASP A 31 -0.53 7.57 6.35
CA ASP A 31 -0.59 7.43 7.80
C ASP A 31 -1.23 6.09 8.18
N VAL A 32 -0.46 5.23 8.80
CA VAL A 32 -0.91 3.89 9.23
C VAL A 32 -1.78 3.91 10.48
N THR A 33 -1.93 5.08 11.12
CA THR A 33 -2.71 5.24 12.36
C THR A 33 -4.09 5.81 12.16
N VAL A 34 -4.54 6.06 10.92
CA VAL A 34 -5.84 6.68 10.59
C VAL A 34 -7.07 5.96 11.16
N HIS A 35 -6.93 4.70 11.57
CA HIS A 35 -7.99 3.91 12.21
C HIS A 35 -7.97 3.97 13.75
N SER A 36 -7.12 4.82 14.33
CA SER A 36 -7.05 4.98 15.78
C SER A 36 -8.28 5.67 16.34
N GLU A 37 -8.61 5.37 17.59
CA GLU A 37 -9.61 6.13 18.33
C GLU A 37 -9.17 7.59 18.49
N ASN A 38 -10.11 8.54 18.30
CA ASN A 38 -9.84 9.97 18.38
C ASN A 38 -8.66 10.43 17.50
N TYR A 39 -8.53 9.83 16.30
CA TYR A 39 -7.48 10.15 15.36
C TYR A 39 -7.36 11.65 15.08
N ASN A 40 -6.13 12.12 15.04
CA ASN A 40 -5.72 13.41 14.49
C ASN A 40 -4.32 13.28 13.88
N GLN A 41 -3.83 14.30 13.19
CA GLN A 41 -2.53 14.26 12.49
C GLN A 41 -1.32 13.99 13.40
N ASP A 42 -1.44 14.28 14.72
CA ASP A 42 -0.36 14.02 15.68
C ASP A 42 -0.40 12.57 16.24
N THR A 43 -1.43 11.79 15.90
CA THR A 43 -1.61 10.42 16.43
C THR A 43 -0.41 9.53 16.11
N ILE A 44 0.19 9.66 14.94
CA ILE A 44 1.36 8.89 14.51
C ILE A 44 2.56 9.09 15.44
N HIS A 45 2.74 10.29 16.00
CA HIS A 45 3.84 10.60 16.91
C HIS A 45 3.70 9.92 18.29
N SER A 46 2.56 9.28 18.54
CA SER A 46 2.37 8.42 19.71
C SER A 46 2.91 6.99 19.52
N VAL A 47 3.28 6.63 18.30
CA VAL A 47 3.94 5.37 18.00
C VAL A 47 5.44 5.51 18.25
N CYS A 48 5.99 4.70 19.13
CA CYS A 48 7.40 4.72 19.48
C CYS A 48 8.04 3.38 19.19
N LEU A 49 9.16 3.40 18.44
CA LEU A 49 9.98 2.23 18.17
C LEU A 49 11.29 2.29 18.97
N SER A 50 11.73 1.16 19.46
CA SER A 50 13.07 0.95 20.03
C SER A 50 13.86 0.01 19.13
N ALA A 51 14.92 0.53 18.51
CA ALA A 51 15.79 -0.28 17.66
C ALA A 51 16.60 -1.31 18.47
N GLU A 52 17.00 -0.95 19.69
CA GLU A 52 17.80 -1.81 20.57
C GLU A 52 17.00 -3.05 21.00
N GLU A 53 15.72 -2.86 21.35
CA GLU A 53 14.86 -3.95 21.84
C GLU A 53 14.00 -4.56 20.72
N GLN A 54 14.01 -3.98 19.51
CA GLN A 54 13.07 -4.29 18.43
C GLN A 54 11.62 -4.28 18.93
N SER A 55 11.26 -3.24 19.67
CA SER A 55 9.96 -3.15 20.33
C SER A 55 9.17 -1.92 19.87
N ILE A 56 7.86 -2.00 20.05
CA ILE A 56 6.92 -0.91 19.84
C ILE A 56 6.15 -0.63 21.12
N PHE A 57 5.89 0.63 21.42
CA PHE A 57 4.91 1.03 22.42
C PHE A 57 4.14 2.28 21.96
N TYR A 58 3.01 2.53 22.59
CA TYR A 58 2.18 3.69 22.31
C TYR A 58 2.12 4.61 23.53
N ARG A 59 2.37 5.91 23.31
CA ARG A 59 2.32 6.93 24.38
C ARG A 59 0.93 7.15 24.94
N GLN A 60 -0.11 6.74 24.20
CA GLN A 60 -1.51 6.87 24.61
C GLN A 60 -2.30 5.63 24.19
N PRO A 61 -3.42 5.30 24.87
CA PRO A 61 -4.31 4.23 24.47
C PRO A 61 -5.08 4.55 23.18
N GLY A 62 -5.71 3.54 22.58
CA GLY A 62 -6.56 3.72 21.41
C GLY A 62 -5.81 3.77 20.06
N ILE A 63 -4.49 3.66 20.06
CA ILE A 63 -3.70 3.61 18.82
C ILE A 63 -3.91 2.27 18.12
N THR A 64 -4.20 2.35 16.82
CA THR A 64 -4.31 1.20 15.92
C THR A 64 -3.40 1.42 14.72
N ILE A 65 -2.53 0.45 14.41
CA ILE A 65 -1.72 0.43 13.19
C ILE A 65 -2.41 -0.45 12.16
N ASN A 66 -2.66 0.10 10.99
CA ASN A 66 -3.21 -0.60 9.83
C ASN A 66 -2.21 -0.56 8.67
N LEU A 67 -1.61 -1.70 8.35
CA LEU A 67 -0.61 -1.85 7.28
C LEU A 67 -1.22 -2.20 5.92
N SER A 68 -2.56 -2.26 5.77
CA SER A 68 -3.21 -2.74 4.56
C SER A 68 -2.83 -1.96 3.29
N GLY A 69 -2.61 -0.64 3.42
CA GLY A 69 -2.17 0.20 2.32
C GLY A 69 -0.69 0.03 1.93
N PHE A 70 0.10 -0.64 2.77
CA PHE A 70 1.54 -0.85 2.59
C PHE A 70 1.89 -2.28 2.14
N LEU A 71 1.20 -3.29 2.70
CA LEU A 71 1.60 -4.70 2.60
C LEU A 71 1.73 -5.22 1.18
N LYS A 72 0.89 -4.78 0.24
CA LYS A 72 0.95 -5.27 -1.14
C LYS A 72 2.23 -4.81 -1.84
N GLY A 73 2.59 -3.53 -1.71
CA GLY A 73 3.83 -3.00 -2.25
C GLY A 73 5.05 -3.70 -1.65
N TYR A 74 5.09 -3.83 -0.33
CA TYR A 74 6.17 -4.53 0.37
C TYR A 74 6.30 -6.00 -0.07
N ALA A 75 5.19 -6.70 -0.26
CA ALA A 75 5.22 -8.08 -0.74
C ALA A 75 5.72 -8.19 -2.18
N LEU A 76 5.35 -7.26 -3.07
CA LEU A 76 5.84 -7.23 -4.45
C LEU A 76 7.34 -6.98 -4.53
N GLU A 77 7.88 -6.10 -3.68
CA GLU A 77 9.34 -5.91 -3.55
C GLU A 77 10.03 -7.21 -3.14
N THR A 78 9.52 -7.88 -2.09
CA THR A 78 10.06 -9.17 -1.63
C THR A 78 9.99 -10.23 -2.73
N ILE A 79 8.88 -10.31 -3.47
CA ILE A 79 8.72 -11.25 -4.58
C ILE A 79 9.73 -10.93 -5.69
N ARG A 80 9.94 -9.66 -6.02
CA ARG A 80 10.93 -9.24 -7.01
C ARG A 80 12.33 -9.76 -6.65
N ASP A 81 12.75 -9.59 -5.40
CA ASP A 81 14.05 -10.02 -4.93
C ASP A 81 14.20 -11.56 -4.98
N ILE A 82 13.14 -12.31 -4.63
CA ILE A 82 13.11 -13.77 -4.76
C ILE A 82 13.25 -14.18 -6.22
N LEU A 83 12.49 -13.57 -7.14
CA LEU A 83 12.55 -13.89 -8.56
C LEU A 83 13.93 -13.63 -9.15
N HIS A 84 14.55 -12.49 -8.80
CA HIS A 84 15.93 -12.18 -9.20
C HIS A 84 16.93 -13.20 -8.64
N SER A 85 16.79 -13.62 -7.38
CA SER A 85 17.67 -14.66 -6.80
C SER A 85 17.54 -16.02 -7.50
N CYS A 86 16.37 -16.29 -8.09
CA CYS A 86 16.11 -17.47 -8.89
C CYS A 86 16.46 -17.29 -10.40
N SER A 87 17.09 -16.15 -10.78
CA SER A 87 17.40 -15.81 -12.18
C SER A 87 16.16 -15.76 -13.08
N ILE A 88 15.00 -15.40 -12.53
CA ILE A 88 13.77 -15.19 -13.28
C ILE A 88 13.70 -13.73 -13.70
N GLU A 89 13.90 -13.46 -14.97
CA GLU A 89 13.95 -12.11 -15.54
C GLU A 89 12.60 -11.64 -16.12
N ASN A 90 11.68 -12.56 -16.41
CA ASN A 90 10.41 -12.24 -17.02
C ASN A 90 9.27 -12.80 -16.18
N ALA A 91 8.45 -11.94 -15.61
CA ALA A 91 7.30 -12.33 -14.78
C ALA A 91 6.25 -11.22 -14.72
N LEU A 92 5.00 -11.62 -14.56
CA LEU A 92 3.89 -10.73 -14.22
C LEU A 92 3.23 -11.25 -12.96
N ILE A 93 3.24 -10.44 -11.91
CA ILE A 93 2.62 -10.77 -10.63
C ILE A 93 1.44 -9.81 -10.41
N ASN A 94 0.25 -10.37 -10.19
CA ASN A 94 -0.98 -9.62 -9.93
C ASN A 94 -1.48 -9.93 -8.52
N MET A 95 -1.54 -8.91 -7.66
CA MET A 95 -2.04 -9.00 -6.29
C MET A 95 -3.43 -8.37 -6.18
N GLY A 96 -4.45 -9.16 -6.56
CA GLY A 96 -5.85 -8.79 -6.37
C GLY A 96 -6.28 -7.56 -7.17
N ASN A 97 -5.81 -7.44 -8.40
CA ASN A 97 -6.15 -6.39 -9.38
C ASN A 97 -5.81 -4.96 -9.00
N SER A 98 -5.24 -4.72 -7.82
CA SER A 98 -4.90 -3.38 -7.36
C SER A 98 -3.40 -3.11 -7.31
N SER A 99 -2.57 -4.15 -7.42
CA SER A 99 -1.12 -4.00 -7.41
C SER A 99 -0.51 -5.05 -8.32
N VAL A 100 0.27 -4.62 -9.30
CA VAL A 100 0.87 -5.46 -10.33
C VAL A 100 2.36 -5.15 -10.39
N LEU A 101 3.20 -6.18 -10.43
CA LEU A 101 4.62 -6.09 -10.75
C LEU A 101 4.87 -6.75 -12.08
N ALA A 102 5.49 -6.04 -13.00
CA ALA A 102 5.94 -6.52 -14.29
C ALA A 102 7.47 -6.55 -14.35
N LEU A 103 8.04 -7.70 -14.63
CA LEU A 103 9.47 -7.87 -14.86
C LEU A 103 9.71 -8.29 -16.31
N GLY A 104 10.69 -7.65 -16.98
CA GLY A 104 11.08 -7.98 -18.33
C GLY A 104 9.93 -7.96 -19.34
N ASN A 105 9.89 -8.97 -20.21
CA ASN A 105 9.02 -9.02 -21.37
C ASN A 105 8.00 -10.15 -21.30
N HIS A 106 6.84 -9.92 -21.91
CA HIS A 106 5.88 -10.97 -22.19
C HIS A 106 6.43 -11.89 -23.32
N PRO A 107 6.18 -13.22 -23.29
CA PRO A 107 6.66 -14.14 -24.32
C PRO A 107 6.27 -13.78 -25.76
N ALA A 108 5.18 -13.02 -25.95
CA ALA A 108 4.68 -12.62 -27.26
C ALA A 108 5.06 -11.19 -27.67
N GLY A 109 5.88 -10.47 -26.89
CA GLY A 109 6.23 -9.09 -27.24
C GLY A 109 6.99 -8.34 -26.16
N THR A 110 7.23 -7.07 -26.38
CA THR A 110 7.94 -6.19 -25.46
C THR A 110 7.02 -5.73 -24.33
N GLY A 111 7.45 -5.90 -23.08
CA GLY A 111 6.71 -5.50 -21.89
C GLY A 111 5.42 -6.30 -21.66
N TRP A 112 4.67 -5.92 -20.66
CA TRP A 112 3.42 -6.56 -20.22
C TRP A 112 2.25 -5.60 -20.37
N LYS A 113 1.28 -5.92 -21.22
CA LYS A 113 0.07 -5.13 -21.38
C LYS A 113 -0.90 -5.47 -20.26
N VAL A 114 -1.16 -4.49 -19.39
CA VAL A 114 -2.06 -4.61 -18.25
C VAL A 114 -3.29 -3.72 -18.46
N ASN A 115 -4.47 -4.30 -18.33
CA ASN A 115 -5.72 -3.55 -18.34
C ASN A 115 -6.06 -3.10 -16.93
N PHE A 116 -6.53 -1.87 -16.78
CA PHE A 116 -6.97 -1.31 -15.51
C PHE A 116 -8.23 -0.45 -15.71
N GLY A 117 -8.94 -0.15 -14.63
CA GLY A 117 -10.17 0.64 -14.67
C GLY A 117 -11.40 -0.16 -14.23
N ASN A 118 -12.52 0.55 -14.07
CA ASN A 118 -13.79 -0.04 -13.65
C ASN A 118 -14.38 -0.92 -14.74
N GLN A 119 -14.60 -2.18 -14.45
CA GLN A 119 -15.27 -3.12 -15.38
C GLN A 119 -16.65 -2.60 -15.82
N SER A 120 -17.37 -1.90 -14.94
CA SER A 120 -18.69 -1.32 -15.25
C SER A 120 -18.66 -0.19 -16.28
N GLU A 121 -17.55 0.54 -16.39
CA GLU A 121 -17.36 1.56 -17.44
C GLU A 121 -16.89 0.93 -18.75
N THR A 122 -16.02 -0.08 -18.67
CA THR A 122 -15.56 -0.85 -19.82
C THR A 122 -16.71 -1.55 -20.54
N GLU A 123 -17.72 -2.07 -19.78
CA GLU A 123 -18.93 -2.67 -20.36
C GLU A 123 -19.82 -1.62 -21.05
N LYS A 124 -19.81 -0.36 -20.62
CA LYS A 124 -20.62 0.72 -21.19
C LYS A 124 -19.98 1.39 -22.40
N THR A 125 -18.66 1.55 -22.40
CA THR A 125 -17.93 2.29 -23.43
C THR A 125 -17.19 1.38 -24.41
N GLY A 126 -16.97 0.10 -24.07
CA GLY A 126 -16.16 -0.84 -24.86
C GLY A 126 -14.67 -0.52 -24.87
N GLU A 127 -14.23 0.52 -24.13
CA GLU A 127 -12.84 0.94 -24.07
C GLU A 127 -12.20 0.51 -22.75
N SER A 128 -11.31 -0.50 -22.79
CA SER A 128 -10.46 -0.80 -21.66
C SER A 128 -9.23 0.09 -21.68
N GLN A 129 -8.97 0.77 -20.59
CA GLN A 129 -7.70 1.46 -20.38
C GLN A 129 -6.60 0.40 -20.19
N SER A 130 -5.52 0.52 -20.94
CA SER A 130 -4.39 -0.39 -20.83
C SER A 130 -3.08 0.38 -20.80
N ILE A 131 -2.11 -0.17 -20.10
CA ILE A 131 -0.76 0.35 -20.02
C ILE A 131 0.23 -0.77 -20.31
N LEU A 132 1.34 -0.43 -20.92
CA LEU A 132 2.45 -1.34 -21.15
C LEU A 132 3.48 -1.12 -20.02
N LEU A 133 3.77 -2.16 -19.25
CA LEU A 133 4.73 -2.13 -18.16
C LEU A 133 5.99 -2.91 -18.53
N TYR A 134 7.15 -2.38 -18.15
CA TYR A 134 8.44 -3.02 -18.34
C TYR A 134 9.35 -2.71 -17.15
N ASN A 135 9.61 -3.69 -16.29
CA ASN A 135 10.34 -3.51 -15.02
C ASN A 135 9.72 -2.45 -14.10
N GLU A 136 8.40 -2.42 -14.05
CA GLU A 136 7.61 -1.40 -13.37
C GLU A 136 6.51 -2.04 -12.53
N CYS A 137 6.01 -1.26 -11.58
CA CYS A 137 4.83 -1.61 -10.79
C CYS A 137 3.67 -0.70 -11.18
N LEU A 138 2.46 -1.26 -11.23
CA LEU A 138 1.22 -0.50 -11.31
C LEU A 138 0.44 -0.69 -10.02
N THR A 139 0.04 0.39 -9.38
CA THR A 139 -0.87 0.36 -8.24
C THR A 139 -2.10 1.19 -8.55
N THR A 140 -3.28 0.62 -8.28
CA THR A 140 -4.55 1.34 -8.40
C THR A 140 -5.22 1.45 -7.04
N SER A 141 -5.78 2.61 -6.76
CA SER A 141 -6.57 2.89 -5.56
C SER A 141 -7.81 3.69 -5.93
N GLY A 142 -8.92 3.41 -5.28
CA GLY A 142 -10.15 4.13 -5.57
C GLY A 142 -11.34 3.67 -4.74
N ASN A 143 -12.41 4.47 -4.78
CA ASN A 143 -13.71 4.11 -4.24
C ASN A 143 -14.57 3.58 -5.39
N GLU A 144 -14.89 2.28 -5.37
CA GLU A 144 -15.67 1.62 -6.44
C GLU A 144 -17.15 1.98 -6.41
N SER A 145 -17.66 2.35 -5.24
CA SER A 145 -19.05 2.78 -5.06
C SER A 145 -19.20 3.63 -3.79
N GLU A 146 -20.30 4.38 -3.70
CA GLU A 146 -20.61 5.16 -2.48
C GLU A 146 -20.74 4.31 -1.22
N GLY A 147 -21.09 3.03 -1.34
CA GLY A 147 -21.21 2.08 -0.23
C GLY A 147 -19.91 1.37 0.15
N ARG A 148 -18.83 1.49 -0.62
CA ARG A 148 -17.53 0.85 -0.38
C ARG A 148 -16.40 1.88 -0.27
N ARG A 149 -16.57 2.81 0.66
CA ARG A 149 -15.54 3.78 0.99
C ARG A 149 -14.48 3.12 1.88
N HIS A 150 -13.22 3.15 1.48
CA HIS A 150 -12.13 2.60 2.27
C HIS A 150 -10.90 3.53 2.34
N ILE A 151 -10.92 4.60 1.56
CA ILE A 151 -9.83 5.59 1.59
C ILE A 151 -10.18 6.64 2.64
N ILE A 152 -9.30 6.80 3.62
CA ILE A 152 -9.41 7.80 4.69
C ILE A 152 -8.39 8.89 4.42
N SER A 153 -8.83 10.15 4.54
CA SER A 153 -7.95 11.31 4.47
C SER A 153 -7.19 11.46 5.81
N PRO A 154 -5.86 11.42 5.81
CA PRO A 154 -5.09 11.66 7.02
C PRO A 154 -5.24 13.09 7.56
N GLN A 155 -5.69 14.03 6.74
CA GLN A 155 -5.88 15.42 7.15
C GLN A 155 -6.99 15.61 8.18
N ASN A 156 -8.02 14.77 8.16
CA ASN A 156 -9.19 14.94 9.01
C ASN A 156 -9.79 13.62 9.52
N GLY A 157 -9.21 12.46 9.18
CA GLY A 157 -9.71 11.15 9.58
C GLY A 157 -11.03 10.71 8.92
N ASN A 158 -11.54 11.45 7.95
CA ASN A 158 -12.80 11.14 7.29
C ASN A 158 -12.58 10.33 6.01
N PHE A 159 -13.60 9.54 5.64
CA PHE A 159 -13.59 8.88 4.35
C PHE A 159 -13.60 9.89 3.20
N VAL A 160 -12.75 9.62 2.19
CA VAL A 160 -12.75 10.42 0.95
C VAL A 160 -14.05 10.15 0.19
N GLU A 161 -14.75 11.22 -0.17
CA GLU A 161 -16.03 11.15 -0.87
C GLU A 161 -15.89 11.10 -2.40
N GLY A 162 -16.92 10.57 -3.04
CA GLY A 162 -17.04 10.46 -4.50
C GLY A 162 -16.37 9.23 -5.09
N LEU A 163 -16.76 8.92 -6.32
CA LEU A 163 -16.15 7.87 -7.13
C LEU A 163 -14.81 8.42 -7.68
N ARG A 164 -13.71 7.79 -7.31
CA ARG A 164 -12.36 8.17 -7.75
C ARG A 164 -11.53 6.92 -7.95
N GLN A 165 -10.74 6.94 -8.99
CA GLN A 165 -9.72 5.94 -9.22
C GLN A 165 -8.42 6.64 -9.62
N ILE A 166 -7.33 6.23 -9.03
CA ILE A 166 -5.98 6.69 -9.32
C ILE A 166 -5.13 5.46 -9.64
N ALA A 167 -4.40 5.55 -10.73
CA ALA A 167 -3.40 4.56 -11.11
C ALA A 167 -2.02 5.25 -11.09
N VAL A 168 -1.04 4.58 -10.50
CA VAL A 168 0.34 5.06 -10.38
C VAL A 168 1.27 3.97 -10.90
N VAL A 169 2.23 4.36 -11.72
CA VAL A 169 3.32 3.51 -12.24
C VAL A 169 4.64 4.00 -11.70
#